data_3ab0acd08134824b9f227dd6254a8dcb
#
_entry.id   3ab0acd08134824b9f227dd6254a8dcb
#
_cell.length_a   1.000
_cell.length_b   1.000
_cell.length_c   1.000
_cell.angle_alpha   90.00
_cell.angle_beta   90.00
_cell.angle_gamma   90.00
#
_symmetry.space_group_name_H-M   'P 1'
#
loop_
_entity.id
_entity.type
_entity.pdbx_description
1 polymer ?
#
loop_
_entity_poly.entity_id
_entity_poly.type
_entity_poly.pdbx_seq_one_letter_code
_entity_poly.pdbx_strand_id
1 'polypeptide(L)'
;MKLDKINFIPVLNGSILNCALRDDMFVNGKRITFYTKDSLFKYGKYLINPFHHSKIFEQIKFRDLLIDNDICFSDSGGLQEITLGEIRYSPEEVFKWQQENTHIGFSVDSLPFITGSDDNTTPGSFGGWKFDSANFTKHALKSKENIDVTKKYRDASKPFKFYGIIQGRQYSEYLKWYEILRDDAYLDGYCCKAPNINPMTLAETSIFVINNLTKPVHFLGIGNISRAIVLYYANKYIKQPISYDSSSYDIGTQYRSYLLPFMFNKKIRFVSHHNLGEDSEVCNENDIIHIEDVSKICDCDACKAMNNTKELIDANSPKLGSLVSLHNLILNLKVNEYVQNIINNPYKIKEFVNFNFEPSLAQKILNAFDMIDLSIEKGAEYALHKYKDEMQLNKSTGSQKTIFDVH
;
A
#
# COMPACT_ATOMS: atom_id res chain seq x y z
N MET A 1 17.16 14.58 -0.60
CA MET A 1 16.10 13.77 0.00
C MET A 1 16.70 12.43 0.43
N LYS A 2 16.71 12.10 1.72
CA LYS A 2 17.23 10.82 2.23
C LYS A 2 16.04 9.97 2.65
N LEU A 3 15.77 8.89 1.89
CA LEU A 3 14.84 7.86 2.33
C LEU A 3 15.56 7.01 3.39
N ASP A 4 14.85 6.71 4.47
CA ASP A 4 15.29 5.70 5.42
C ASP A 4 15.39 4.34 4.69
N LYS A 5 16.01 3.35 5.33
CA LYS A 5 16.24 2.06 4.67
C LYS A 5 14.94 1.40 4.19
N ILE A 6 13.84 1.53 4.95
CA ILE A 6 12.49 1.11 4.54
C ILE A 6 11.47 2.17 4.94
N ASN A 7 10.53 2.48 4.04
CA ASN A 7 9.53 3.52 4.26
C ASN A 7 8.12 3.03 3.91
N PHE A 8 7.19 3.24 4.83
CA PHE A 8 5.77 3.12 4.56
C PHE A 8 5.25 4.43 3.95
N ILE A 9 4.50 4.34 2.86
CA ILE A 9 3.93 5.48 2.14
C ILE A 9 2.41 5.32 2.12
N PRO A 10 1.67 6.01 3.01
CA PRO A 10 0.21 5.98 3.00
C PRO A 10 -0.33 6.61 1.72
N VAL A 11 -1.30 5.94 1.10
CA VAL A 11 -2.00 6.46 -0.07
C VAL A 11 -3.05 7.46 0.39
N LEU A 12 -3.05 8.67 -0.16
CA LEU A 12 -4.10 9.66 0.10
C LEU A 12 -5.37 9.27 -0.67
N ASN A 13 -6.34 8.77 0.04
CA ASN A 13 -7.67 8.46 -0.48
C ASN A 13 -8.70 9.53 -0.09
N GLY A 14 -9.92 9.40 -0.66
CA GLY A 14 -10.96 10.40 -0.63
C GLY A 14 -11.28 11.03 0.73
N SER A 15 -11.37 10.25 1.83
CA SER A 15 -11.72 10.80 3.15
C SER A 15 -10.61 11.69 3.73
N ILE A 16 -9.40 11.18 3.82
CA ILE A 16 -8.24 11.90 4.37
C ILE A 16 -7.82 13.05 3.46
N LEU A 17 -7.89 12.86 2.13
CA LEU A 17 -7.61 13.93 1.19
C LEU A 17 -8.63 15.07 1.32
N ASN A 18 -9.93 14.74 1.36
CA ASN A 18 -10.99 15.72 1.48
C ASN A 18 -10.90 16.54 2.78
N CYS A 19 -10.28 15.98 3.84
CA CYS A 19 -10.04 16.73 5.07
C CYS A 19 -9.18 17.99 4.87
N ALA A 20 -8.24 17.98 3.92
CA ALA A 20 -7.44 19.18 3.61
C ALA A 20 -8.24 20.28 2.91
N LEU A 21 -9.38 19.92 2.29
CA LEU A 21 -10.20 20.79 1.46
C LEU A 21 -11.39 21.38 2.18
N ARG A 22 -11.70 20.88 3.37
CA ARG A 22 -12.92 21.22 4.11
C ARG A 22 -12.58 22.00 5.38
N ASP A 23 -13.22 23.16 5.53
CA ASP A 23 -13.04 24.03 6.71
C ASP A 23 -13.66 23.45 7.98
N ASP A 24 -14.58 22.46 7.86
CA ASP A 24 -15.23 21.81 9.00
C ASP A 24 -14.43 20.62 9.56
N MET A 25 -13.29 20.23 8.95
CA MET A 25 -12.50 19.04 9.33
C MET A 25 -11.38 19.38 10.33
N PHE A 26 -11.76 20.06 11.42
CA PHE A 26 -10.87 20.41 12.52
C PHE A 26 -11.37 19.84 13.86
N VAL A 27 -10.41 19.50 14.71
CA VAL A 27 -10.61 19.13 16.12
C VAL A 27 -9.54 19.83 16.95
N ASN A 28 -9.95 20.57 17.99
CA ASN A 28 -9.05 21.32 18.87
C ASN A 28 -8.04 22.22 18.11
N GLY A 29 -8.50 22.88 17.04
CA GLY A 29 -7.67 23.75 16.21
C GLY A 29 -6.65 23.05 15.31
N LYS A 30 -6.72 21.70 15.21
CA LYS A 30 -5.89 20.87 14.35
C LYS A 30 -6.74 20.22 13.26
N ARG A 31 -6.23 20.17 12.04
CA ARG A 31 -6.87 19.51 10.90
C ARG A 31 -6.75 17.99 11.02
N ILE A 32 -7.81 17.26 10.73
CA ILE A 32 -7.86 15.80 10.80
C ILE A 32 -7.12 15.22 9.58
N THR A 33 -5.83 15.40 9.53
CA THR A 33 -4.92 14.87 8.50
C THR A 33 -3.56 14.51 9.10
N PHE A 34 -2.62 14.07 8.24
CA PHE A 34 -1.25 13.77 8.65
C PHE A 34 -0.18 14.47 7.79
N TYR A 35 -0.55 15.12 6.70
CA TYR A 35 0.37 15.63 5.68
C TYR A 35 0.35 17.16 5.54
N THR A 36 -0.46 17.88 6.31
CA THR A 36 -0.50 19.36 6.31
C THR A 36 0.20 19.95 7.54
N LYS A 37 0.62 21.21 7.45
CA LYS A 37 1.32 21.94 8.54
C LYS A 37 0.50 22.03 9.83
N ASP A 38 -0.82 22.10 9.69
CA ASP A 38 -1.81 22.19 10.78
C ASP A 38 -2.39 20.82 11.19
N SER A 39 -1.84 19.71 10.69
CA SER A 39 -2.31 18.35 10.96
C SER A 39 -2.33 17.99 12.45
N LEU A 40 -3.33 17.19 12.82
CA LEU A 40 -3.45 16.58 14.14
C LEU A 40 -2.28 15.62 14.44
N PHE A 41 -1.87 14.87 13.44
CA PHE A 41 -0.70 14.01 13.45
C PHE A 41 0.18 14.36 12.23
N LYS A 42 1.50 14.43 12.39
CA LYS A 42 2.40 14.81 11.30
C LYS A 42 3.20 13.64 10.78
N TYR A 43 2.99 13.34 9.49
CA TYR A 43 3.75 12.34 8.76
C TYR A 43 3.91 12.80 7.30
N GLY A 44 5.08 13.33 6.97
CA GLY A 44 5.35 14.01 5.69
C GLY A 44 5.67 13.06 4.53
N LYS A 45 5.17 11.83 4.50
CA LYS A 45 5.35 10.89 3.38
C LYS A 45 3.98 10.42 2.93
N TYR A 46 3.71 10.48 1.63
CA TYR A 46 2.41 10.05 1.08
C TYR A 46 2.49 9.76 -0.42
N LEU A 47 1.52 9.00 -0.91
CA LEU A 47 1.32 8.70 -2.31
C LEU A 47 0.00 9.29 -2.78
N ILE A 48 0.03 9.92 -3.94
CA ILE A 48 -1.14 10.50 -4.60
C ILE A 48 -1.36 9.86 -5.96
N ASN A 49 -2.60 10.00 -6.46
CA ASN A 49 -2.95 9.57 -7.80
C ASN A 49 -3.32 10.80 -8.64
N PRO A 50 -2.68 11.06 -9.79
CA PRO A 50 -2.94 12.24 -10.61
C PRO A 50 -4.40 12.34 -11.07
N PHE A 51 -5.07 11.22 -11.32
CA PHE A 51 -6.45 11.20 -11.82
C PHE A 51 -7.47 11.64 -10.78
N HIS A 52 -7.26 11.32 -9.52
CA HIS A 52 -8.16 11.73 -8.44
C HIS A 52 -7.87 13.15 -7.94
N HIS A 53 -6.65 13.63 -8.14
CA HIS A 53 -6.13 14.79 -7.43
C HIS A 53 -5.85 15.99 -8.32
N SER A 54 -5.87 15.86 -9.67
CA SER A 54 -5.59 16.98 -10.57
C SER A 54 -6.45 18.21 -10.30
N LYS A 55 -7.77 18.04 -10.19
CA LYS A 55 -8.69 19.17 -9.89
C LYS A 55 -8.45 19.79 -8.52
N ILE A 56 -8.01 18.98 -7.56
CA ILE A 56 -7.72 19.42 -6.20
C ILE A 56 -6.43 20.22 -6.17
N PHE A 57 -5.40 19.75 -6.86
CA PHE A 57 -4.12 20.45 -6.98
C PHE A 57 -4.21 21.75 -7.78
N GLU A 58 -5.16 21.85 -8.73
CA GLU A 58 -5.42 23.06 -9.48
C GLU A 58 -6.18 24.11 -8.68
N GLN A 59 -7.10 23.68 -7.79
CA GLN A 59 -7.99 24.58 -7.04
C GLN A 59 -7.37 25.12 -5.77
N ILE A 60 -6.34 24.47 -5.21
CA ILE A 60 -5.73 24.87 -3.96
C ILE A 60 -4.25 25.06 -4.20
N LYS A 61 -3.69 26.07 -3.56
CA LYS A 61 -2.26 26.13 -3.29
C LYS A 61 -1.88 24.99 -2.31
N PHE A 62 -2.12 23.75 -2.74
CA PHE A 62 -1.96 22.56 -1.93
C PHE A 62 -0.54 22.47 -1.36
N ARG A 63 0.46 22.91 -2.14
CA ARG A 63 1.86 22.99 -1.68
C ARG A 63 2.04 23.90 -0.47
N ASP A 64 1.25 24.95 -0.33
CA ASP A 64 1.34 25.88 0.80
C ASP A 64 0.85 25.23 2.11
N LEU A 65 0.00 24.20 2.00
CA LEU A 65 -0.54 23.46 3.13
C LEU A 65 0.38 22.33 3.60
N LEU A 66 1.29 21.83 2.75
CA LEU A 66 2.09 20.64 3.02
C LEU A 66 3.14 20.88 4.12
N ILE A 67 3.50 19.80 4.80
CA ILE A 67 4.61 19.81 5.77
C ILE A 67 5.91 20.13 5.03
N ASP A 68 6.73 20.99 5.60
CA ASP A 68 8.05 21.30 5.04
C ASP A 68 8.91 20.02 5.01
N ASN A 69 9.62 19.80 3.89
CA ASN A 69 10.42 18.60 3.62
C ASN A 69 9.61 17.28 3.52
N ASP A 70 8.36 17.38 3.11
CA ASP A 70 7.56 16.20 2.75
C ASP A 70 8.17 15.39 1.59
N ILE A 71 7.70 14.15 1.41
CA ILE A 71 8.06 13.28 0.29
C ILE A 71 6.77 12.77 -0.35
N CYS A 72 6.44 13.36 -1.49
CA CYS A 72 5.27 12.99 -2.27
C CYS A 72 5.66 12.01 -3.37
N PHE A 73 5.01 10.84 -3.36
CA PHE A 73 5.03 9.86 -4.44
C PHE A 73 3.79 10.05 -5.32
N SER A 74 3.91 9.73 -6.60
CA SER A 74 2.76 9.70 -7.50
C SER A 74 2.63 8.36 -8.18
N ASP A 75 1.47 7.73 -8.01
CA ASP A 75 1.05 6.57 -8.80
C ASP A 75 0.94 6.94 -10.29
N SER A 76 0.97 5.94 -11.16
CA SER A 76 0.76 6.11 -12.61
C SER A 76 -0.70 6.30 -12.99
N GLY A 77 -1.63 5.81 -12.18
CA GLY A 77 -3.06 5.77 -12.48
C GLY A 77 -3.50 4.61 -13.39
N GLY A 78 -2.61 3.67 -13.70
CA GLY A 78 -2.90 2.55 -14.61
C GLY A 78 -4.09 1.68 -14.18
N LEU A 79 -4.28 1.46 -12.87
CA LEU A 79 -5.43 0.69 -12.38
C LEU A 79 -6.76 1.41 -12.62
N GLN A 80 -6.78 2.74 -12.52
CA GLN A 80 -7.99 3.53 -12.78
C GLN A 80 -8.35 3.51 -14.26
N GLU A 81 -7.38 3.52 -15.16
CA GLU A 81 -7.60 3.35 -16.59
C GLU A 81 -8.40 2.08 -16.90
N ILE A 82 -8.01 0.98 -16.26
CA ILE A 82 -8.71 -0.29 -16.40
C ILE A 82 -10.12 -0.23 -15.78
N THR A 83 -10.25 0.23 -14.55
CA THR A 83 -11.52 0.21 -13.82
C THR A 83 -12.57 1.18 -14.37
N LEU A 84 -12.12 2.27 -14.97
CA LEU A 84 -13.00 3.28 -15.58
C LEU A 84 -13.21 3.07 -17.07
N GLY A 85 -12.47 2.16 -17.73
CA GLY A 85 -12.60 1.85 -19.14
C GLY A 85 -12.13 2.95 -20.10
N GLU A 86 -11.46 3.98 -19.60
CA GLU A 86 -11.02 5.14 -20.39
C GLU A 86 -9.56 5.50 -20.10
N ILE A 87 -8.77 5.64 -21.17
CA ILE A 87 -7.45 6.29 -21.09
C ILE A 87 -7.69 7.80 -20.99
N ARG A 88 -7.51 8.36 -19.79
CA ARG A 88 -7.76 9.79 -19.57
C ARG A 88 -6.56 10.67 -19.89
N TYR A 89 -5.35 10.15 -19.73
CA TYR A 89 -4.11 10.91 -19.92
C TYR A 89 -3.04 10.06 -20.60
N SER A 90 -2.29 10.71 -21.50
CA SER A 90 -1.12 10.08 -22.11
C SER A 90 0.04 9.92 -21.11
N PRO A 91 0.99 9.00 -21.36
CA PRO A 91 2.19 8.87 -20.52
C PRO A 91 2.96 10.18 -20.37
N GLU A 92 2.96 11.03 -21.41
CA GLU A 92 3.60 12.35 -21.38
C GLU A 92 2.90 13.34 -20.44
N GLU A 93 1.57 13.35 -20.44
CA GLU A 93 0.78 14.24 -19.57
C GLU A 93 0.97 13.83 -18.11
N VAL A 94 0.89 12.52 -17.81
CA VAL A 94 1.14 11.98 -16.48
C VAL A 94 2.56 12.34 -16.01
N PHE A 95 3.57 12.10 -16.84
CA PHE A 95 4.97 12.40 -16.50
C PHE A 95 5.20 13.89 -16.21
N LYS A 96 4.70 14.79 -17.08
CA LYS A 96 4.81 16.24 -16.89
C LYS A 96 4.17 16.66 -15.58
N TRP A 97 2.96 16.18 -15.31
CA TRP A 97 2.24 16.49 -14.08
C TRP A 97 3.01 15.98 -12.83
N GLN A 98 3.52 14.75 -12.86
CA GLN A 98 4.32 14.17 -11.77
C GLN A 98 5.58 15.00 -11.52
N GLN A 99 6.32 15.34 -12.56
CA GLN A 99 7.55 16.13 -12.45
C GLN A 99 7.33 17.53 -11.87
N GLU A 100 6.16 18.14 -12.12
CA GLU A 100 5.80 19.44 -11.55
C GLU A 100 5.33 19.36 -10.10
N ASN A 101 4.66 18.26 -9.73
CA ASN A 101 3.87 18.21 -8.51
C ASN A 101 4.41 17.26 -7.44
N THR A 102 5.34 16.36 -7.77
CA THR A 102 5.78 15.31 -6.88
C THR A 102 7.30 15.16 -6.83
N HIS A 103 7.80 14.37 -5.88
CA HIS A 103 9.23 14.08 -5.74
C HIS A 103 9.62 12.79 -6.46
N ILE A 104 8.70 11.81 -6.50
CA ILE A 104 8.91 10.51 -7.11
C ILE A 104 7.64 10.16 -7.89
N GLY A 105 7.77 9.94 -9.19
CA GLY A 105 6.69 9.49 -10.07
C GLY A 105 6.92 8.08 -10.59
N PHE A 106 5.83 7.37 -10.86
CA PHE A 106 5.85 6.03 -11.42
C PHE A 106 5.47 6.06 -12.89
N SER A 107 6.11 5.22 -13.71
CA SER A 107 5.81 5.12 -15.13
C SER A 107 4.39 4.62 -15.38
N VAL A 108 3.75 5.10 -16.43
CA VAL A 108 2.49 4.51 -16.90
C VAL A 108 2.81 3.14 -17.50
N ASP A 109 2.33 2.09 -16.85
CA ASP A 109 2.50 0.72 -17.32
C ASP A 109 1.25 0.21 -18.06
N SER A 110 1.46 -0.73 -18.96
CA SER A 110 0.38 -1.49 -19.58
C SER A 110 0.12 -2.71 -18.70
N LEU A 111 -1.00 -2.71 -18.00
CA LEU A 111 -1.32 -3.78 -17.06
C LEU A 111 -1.62 -5.10 -17.80
N PRO A 112 -1.01 -6.22 -17.41
CA PRO A 112 -1.19 -7.51 -18.06
C PRO A 112 -2.49 -8.19 -17.60
N PHE A 113 -3.64 -7.52 -17.81
CA PHE A 113 -4.96 -8.01 -17.43
C PHE A 113 -5.97 -7.86 -18.56
N ILE A 114 -6.91 -8.79 -18.65
CA ILE A 114 -8.03 -8.80 -19.57
C ILE A 114 -9.33 -8.69 -18.78
N THR A 115 -10.25 -7.82 -19.24
CA THR A 115 -11.60 -7.69 -18.67
C THR A 115 -12.54 -8.79 -19.14
N GLY A 116 -13.59 -9.06 -18.36
CA GLY A 116 -14.78 -9.80 -18.84
C GLY A 116 -14.67 -11.32 -18.74
N SER A 117 -13.80 -11.88 -17.93
CA SER A 117 -13.86 -13.28 -17.59
C SER A 117 -14.40 -13.49 -16.18
N ASP A 118 -15.50 -14.25 -16.04
CA ASP A 118 -16.00 -14.73 -14.74
C ASP A 118 -15.07 -15.76 -14.11
N ASP A 119 -13.88 -15.95 -14.68
CA ASP A 119 -12.89 -16.91 -14.24
C ASP A 119 -11.99 -16.34 -13.14
N ASN A 120 -12.50 -16.37 -11.92
CA ASN A 120 -11.72 -16.10 -10.71
C ASN A 120 -10.74 -17.24 -10.35
N THR A 121 -10.63 -18.29 -11.20
CA THR A 121 -9.79 -19.46 -10.94
C THR A 121 -8.36 -19.29 -11.43
N THR A 122 -8.11 -18.33 -12.34
CA THR A 122 -6.77 -18.06 -12.85
C THR A 122 -5.96 -17.31 -11.79
N PRO A 123 -4.79 -17.83 -11.38
CA PRO A 123 -3.93 -17.15 -10.42
C PRO A 123 -3.57 -15.74 -10.82
N GLY A 124 -3.76 -14.79 -9.87
CA GLY A 124 -3.53 -13.35 -10.12
C GLY A 124 -4.73 -12.61 -10.70
N SER A 125 -5.85 -13.28 -10.98
CA SER A 125 -7.12 -12.63 -11.34
C SER A 125 -7.79 -12.03 -10.11
N PHE A 126 -8.51 -10.92 -10.28
CA PHE A 126 -9.28 -10.25 -9.23
C PHE A 126 -10.47 -9.51 -9.85
N GLY A 127 -11.61 -9.52 -9.19
CA GLY A 127 -12.75 -8.68 -9.54
C GLY A 127 -13.17 -8.74 -11.02
N GLY A 128 -13.24 -9.93 -11.64
CA GLY A 128 -13.55 -10.09 -13.07
C GLY A 128 -12.37 -9.82 -14.01
N TRP A 129 -11.15 -9.70 -13.51
CA TRP A 129 -9.92 -9.45 -14.27
C TRP A 129 -9.07 -10.71 -14.34
N LYS A 130 -8.72 -11.13 -15.54
CA LYS A 130 -7.85 -12.28 -15.79
C LYS A 130 -6.46 -11.82 -16.19
N PHE A 131 -5.43 -12.45 -15.62
CA PHE A 131 -4.05 -12.18 -16.03
C PHE A 131 -3.79 -12.64 -17.47
N ASP A 132 -3.30 -11.72 -18.31
CA ASP A 132 -3.02 -11.97 -19.74
C ASP A 132 -1.62 -12.54 -19.95
N SER A 133 -1.45 -13.81 -19.64
CA SER A 133 -0.18 -14.50 -19.85
C SER A 133 0.23 -14.56 -21.34
N ALA A 134 -0.74 -14.62 -22.25
CA ALA A 134 -0.49 -14.73 -23.68
C ALA A 134 0.17 -13.45 -24.27
N ASN A 135 -0.25 -12.29 -23.79
CA ASN A 135 0.28 -11.00 -24.24
C ASN A 135 1.24 -10.34 -23.26
N PHE A 136 1.72 -11.07 -22.23
CA PHE A 136 2.57 -10.52 -21.18
C PHE A 136 3.78 -9.73 -21.71
N THR A 137 4.48 -10.27 -22.73
CA THR A 137 5.61 -9.57 -23.37
C THR A 137 5.17 -8.30 -24.10
N LYS A 138 3.99 -8.30 -24.73
CA LYS A 138 3.45 -7.12 -25.40
C LYS A 138 3.14 -6.00 -24.40
N HIS A 139 2.61 -6.34 -23.22
CA HIS A 139 2.40 -5.38 -22.14
C HIS A 139 3.72 -4.80 -21.62
N ALA A 140 4.76 -5.62 -21.46
CA ALA A 140 6.08 -5.15 -21.05
C ALA A 140 6.70 -4.19 -22.10
N LEU A 141 6.62 -4.53 -23.38
CA LEU A 141 7.08 -3.66 -24.48
C LEU A 141 6.31 -2.34 -24.52
N LYS A 142 4.99 -2.38 -24.33
CA LYS A 142 4.16 -1.18 -24.28
C LYS A 142 4.53 -0.27 -23.10
N SER A 143 4.80 -0.87 -21.93
CA SER A 143 5.29 -0.13 -20.76
C SER A 143 6.65 0.52 -21.02
N LYS A 144 7.54 -0.15 -21.75
CA LYS A 144 8.82 0.44 -22.18
C LYS A 144 8.63 1.61 -23.15
N GLU A 145 7.73 1.47 -24.15
CA GLU A 145 7.37 2.58 -25.03
C GLU A 145 6.84 3.78 -24.25
N ASN A 146 5.97 3.56 -23.27
CA ASN A 146 5.43 4.61 -22.42
C ASN A 146 6.54 5.34 -21.61
N ILE A 147 7.60 4.65 -21.21
CA ILE A 147 8.78 5.27 -20.60
C ILE A 147 9.56 6.07 -21.65
N ASP A 148 9.82 5.49 -22.81
CA ASP A 148 10.65 6.11 -23.84
C ASP A 148 10.10 7.45 -24.34
N VAL A 149 8.77 7.57 -24.46
CA VAL A 149 8.12 8.84 -24.89
C VAL A 149 8.29 9.95 -23.85
N THR A 150 8.54 9.62 -22.57
CA THR A 150 8.74 10.63 -21.50
C THR A 150 10.14 11.24 -21.51
N LYS A 151 11.12 10.59 -22.11
CA LYS A 151 12.54 11.01 -22.09
C LYS A 151 12.77 12.44 -22.55
N LYS A 152 12.08 12.85 -23.61
CA LYS A 152 12.18 14.19 -24.18
C LYS A 152 11.63 15.32 -23.29
N TYR A 153 10.86 14.95 -22.25
CA TYR A 153 10.25 15.90 -21.32
C TYR A 153 10.95 15.97 -19.96
N ARG A 154 12.01 15.16 -19.77
CA ARG A 154 12.77 15.16 -18.52
C ARG A 154 13.51 16.50 -18.36
N ASP A 155 13.20 17.22 -17.28
CA ASP A 155 13.89 18.41 -16.85
C ASP A 155 14.91 18.05 -15.75
N ALA A 156 16.19 18.05 -16.10
CA ALA A 156 17.27 17.70 -15.17
C ALA A 156 17.46 18.73 -14.05
N SER A 157 16.88 19.92 -14.16
CA SER A 157 16.96 20.95 -13.10
C SER A 157 16.01 20.66 -11.94
N LYS A 158 15.01 19.77 -12.13
CA LYS A 158 14.03 19.41 -11.11
C LYS A 158 14.52 18.23 -10.27
N PRO A 159 14.37 18.27 -8.94
CA PRO A 159 14.76 17.19 -8.05
C PRO A 159 13.75 16.03 -8.07
N PHE A 160 13.23 15.72 -9.24
CA PHE A 160 12.25 14.66 -9.48
C PHE A 160 12.93 13.34 -9.81
N LYS A 161 12.42 12.25 -9.27
CA LYS A 161 12.87 10.88 -9.56
C LYS A 161 11.78 10.11 -10.27
N PHE A 162 12.15 9.29 -11.26
CA PHE A 162 11.22 8.53 -12.06
C PHE A 162 11.51 7.03 -11.96
N TYR A 163 10.50 6.25 -11.55
CA TYR A 163 10.59 4.81 -11.31
C TYR A 163 9.81 4.04 -12.37
N GLY A 164 10.42 3.00 -12.92
CA GLY A 164 9.77 2.09 -13.86
C GLY A 164 8.99 1.00 -13.12
N ILE A 165 7.74 0.71 -13.55
CA ILE A 165 6.92 -0.33 -12.95
C ILE A 165 7.23 -1.69 -13.58
N ILE A 166 7.57 -2.67 -12.72
CA ILE A 166 7.79 -4.08 -13.06
C ILE A 166 6.56 -4.87 -12.63
N GLN A 167 5.92 -5.55 -13.58
CA GLN A 167 4.78 -6.44 -13.36
C GLN A 167 5.21 -7.91 -13.42
N GLY A 168 4.52 -8.76 -12.66
CA GLY A 168 4.74 -10.20 -12.66
C GLY A 168 3.97 -10.89 -11.53
N ARG A 169 3.88 -12.23 -11.61
CA ARG A 169 3.29 -13.08 -10.56
C ARG A 169 4.33 -14.00 -9.94
N GLN A 170 5.42 -14.25 -10.67
CA GLN A 170 6.49 -15.15 -10.27
C GLN A 170 7.85 -14.63 -10.75
N TYR A 171 8.92 -15.16 -10.18
CA TYR A 171 10.30 -14.69 -10.40
C TYR A 171 10.69 -14.55 -11.88
N SER A 172 10.36 -15.58 -12.70
CA SER A 172 10.67 -15.56 -14.14
C SER A 172 9.94 -14.47 -14.92
N GLU A 173 8.71 -14.12 -14.51
CA GLU A 173 7.94 -13.04 -15.12
C GLU A 173 8.54 -11.68 -14.74
N TYR A 174 8.91 -11.48 -13.44
CA TYR A 174 9.62 -10.26 -13.02
C TYR A 174 10.92 -10.07 -13.78
N LEU A 175 11.72 -11.12 -13.93
CA LEU A 175 12.98 -11.07 -14.65
C LEU A 175 12.76 -10.68 -16.12
N LYS A 176 11.83 -11.35 -16.80
CA LYS A 176 11.48 -11.05 -18.20
C LYS A 176 11.00 -9.61 -18.40
N TRP A 177 10.13 -9.13 -17.50
CA TRP A 177 9.64 -7.74 -17.57
C TRP A 177 10.77 -6.74 -17.34
N TYR A 178 11.61 -6.99 -16.34
CA TYR A 178 12.76 -6.15 -16.03
C TYR A 178 13.76 -6.06 -17.19
N GLU A 179 14.09 -7.17 -17.83
CA GLU A 179 15.00 -7.20 -18.99
C GLU A 179 14.51 -6.34 -20.14
N ILE A 180 13.20 -6.26 -20.36
CA ILE A 180 12.58 -5.42 -21.39
C ILE A 180 12.58 -3.96 -20.97
N LEU A 181 12.20 -3.69 -19.71
CA LEU A 181 11.91 -2.34 -19.24
C LEU A 181 13.17 -1.57 -18.79
N ARG A 182 14.20 -2.26 -18.29
CA ARG A 182 15.37 -1.63 -17.66
C ARG A 182 16.00 -0.55 -18.54
N ASP A 183 16.22 0.60 -17.91
CA ASP A 183 16.96 1.72 -18.50
C ASP A 183 17.67 2.46 -17.36
N ASP A 184 18.83 1.92 -16.99
CA ASP A 184 19.58 2.40 -15.83
C ASP A 184 20.18 3.80 -16.01
N ALA A 185 20.23 4.31 -17.23
CA ALA A 185 20.63 5.70 -17.49
C ALA A 185 19.49 6.69 -17.25
N TYR A 186 18.23 6.27 -17.42
CA TYR A 186 17.07 7.13 -17.36
C TYR A 186 16.25 6.98 -16.08
N LEU A 187 15.99 5.74 -15.64
CA LEU A 187 15.19 5.44 -14.46
C LEU A 187 16.00 5.62 -13.18
N ASP A 188 15.45 6.29 -12.19
CA ASP A 188 16.06 6.51 -10.87
C ASP A 188 15.76 5.36 -9.89
N GLY A 189 14.81 4.49 -10.20
CA GLY A 189 14.38 3.36 -9.38
C GLY A 189 13.35 2.50 -10.08
N TYR A 190 12.83 1.52 -9.34
CA TYR A 190 11.82 0.60 -9.85
C TYR A 190 10.66 0.43 -8.87
N CYS A 191 9.47 0.16 -9.40
CA CYS A 191 8.32 -0.29 -8.63
C CYS A 191 8.07 -1.75 -8.92
N CYS A 192 7.78 -2.57 -7.90
CA CYS A 192 7.43 -3.97 -8.08
C CYS A 192 6.00 -4.22 -7.57
N LYS A 193 5.14 -4.74 -8.44
CA LYS A 193 3.81 -5.19 -8.07
C LYS A 193 3.87 -6.65 -7.66
N ALA A 194 3.80 -6.93 -6.35
CA ALA A 194 3.65 -8.29 -5.86
C ALA A 194 2.16 -8.72 -5.89
N PRO A 195 1.84 -9.95 -6.33
CA PRO A 195 0.48 -10.48 -6.23
C PRO A 195 -0.06 -10.38 -4.81
N ASN A 196 -1.30 -9.93 -4.65
CA ASN A 196 -1.90 -9.72 -3.32
C ASN A 196 -2.52 -11.01 -2.76
N ILE A 197 -1.74 -12.10 -2.70
CA ILE A 197 -2.28 -13.42 -2.41
C ILE A 197 -1.86 -13.91 -1.03
N ASN A 198 -0.56 -14.00 -0.79
CA ASN A 198 -0.04 -14.51 0.48
C ASN A 198 1.39 -13.99 0.76
N PRO A 199 1.94 -14.20 1.95
CA PRO A 199 3.31 -13.81 2.29
C PRO A 199 4.39 -14.41 1.38
N MET A 200 4.20 -15.63 0.87
CA MET A 200 5.17 -16.34 0.03
C MET A 200 5.39 -15.66 -1.32
N THR A 201 4.31 -15.11 -1.94
CA THR A 201 4.43 -14.37 -3.21
C THR A 201 5.24 -13.08 -3.04
N LEU A 202 5.17 -12.43 -1.87
CA LEU A 202 6.00 -11.27 -1.59
C LEU A 202 7.46 -11.66 -1.32
N ALA A 203 7.72 -12.82 -0.71
CA ALA A 203 9.07 -13.35 -0.55
C ALA A 203 9.71 -13.62 -1.93
N GLU A 204 8.98 -14.24 -2.87
CA GLU A 204 9.44 -14.43 -4.24
C GLU A 204 9.79 -13.12 -4.95
N THR A 205 8.91 -12.10 -4.85
CA THR A 205 9.19 -10.76 -5.37
C THR A 205 10.43 -10.15 -4.71
N SER A 206 10.58 -10.33 -3.40
CA SER A 206 11.74 -9.82 -2.65
C SER A 206 13.03 -10.51 -3.07
N ILE A 207 13.02 -11.81 -3.34
CA ILE A 207 14.16 -12.56 -3.87
C ILE A 207 14.56 -12.02 -5.25
N PHE A 208 13.57 -11.72 -6.11
CA PHE A 208 13.85 -11.06 -7.38
C PHE A 208 14.57 -9.72 -7.17
N VAL A 209 14.07 -8.87 -6.27
CA VAL A 209 14.65 -7.56 -5.95
C VAL A 209 16.09 -7.69 -5.42
N ILE A 210 16.33 -8.63 -4.49
CA ILE A 210 17.65 -8.87 -3.90
C ILE A 210 18.70 -9.23 -4.98
N ASN A 211 18.31 -10.07 -5.93
CA ASN A 211 19.25 -10.60 -6.91
C ASN A 211 19.46 -9.72 -8.15
N ASN A 212 18.48 -8.88 -8.50
CA ASN A 212 18.49 -8.22 -9.82
C ASN A 212 18.49 -6.68 -9.75
N LEU A 213 18.03 -6.07 -8.65
CA LEU A 213 17.88 -4.63 -8.60
C LEU A 213 18.94 -3.99 -7.69
N THR A 214 19.53 -2.90 -8.17
CA THR A 214 20.54 -2.12 -7.42
C THR A 214 20.08 -0.70 -7.11
N LYS A 215 19.00 -0.24 -7.72
CA LYS A 215 18.38 1.07 -7.53
C LYS A 215 17.28 1.02 -6.49
N PRO A 216 16.86 2.15 -5.92
CA PRO A 216 15.71 2.22 -5.00
C PRO A 216 14.48 1.50 -5.53
N VAL A 217 13.76 0.80 -4.65
CA VAL A 217 12.58 0.00 -5.03
C VAL A 217 11.37 0.42 -4.21
N HIS A 218 10.24 0.56 -4.90
CA HIS A 218 8.94 0.72 -4.29
C HIS A 218 8.07 -0.52 -4.52
N PHE A 219 7.51 -1.08 -3.45
CA PHE A 219 6.60 -2.23 -3.52
C PHE A 219 5.15 -1.73 -3.52
N LEU A 220 4.44 -1.95 -4.62
CA LEU A 220 3.08 -1.45 -4.81
C LEU A 220 2.04 -2.28 -4.05
N GLY A 221 1.20 -1.61 -3.26
CA GLY A 221 0.00 -2.17 -2.66
C GLY A 221 0.25 -3.27 -1.61
N ILE A 222 1.12 -3.03 -0.63
CA ILE A 222 1.33 -3.95 0.49
C ILE A 222 0.27 -3.68 1.58
N GLY A 223 -0.95 -4.20 1.35
CA GLY A 223 -2.14 -3.81 2.10
C GLY A 223 -2.23 -4.28 3.54
N ASN A 224 -1.39 -5.22 4.01
CA ASN A 224 -1.51 -5.76 5.37
C ASN A 224 -0.17 -6.03 6.03
N ILE A 225 -0.18 -6.08 7.36
CA ILE A 225 1.01 -6.27 8.17
C ILE A 225 1.67 -7.64 7.96
N SER A 226 0.92 -8.70 7.66
CA SER A 226 1.48 -10.03 7.42
C SER A 226 2.42 -10.05 6.20
N ARG A 227 2.16 -9.22 5.20
CA ARG A 227 3.04 -9.01 4.04
C ARG A 227 4.15 -8.01 4.36
N ALA A 228 3.83 -6.91 5.04
CA ALA A 228 4.84 -5.92 5.42
C ALA A 228 5.97 -6.54 6.25
N ILE A 229 5.67 -7.48 7.15
CA ILE A 229 6.68 -8.22 7.95
C ILE A 229 7.66 -8.97 7.05
N VAL A 230 7.19 -9.62 5.99
CA VAL A 230 8.06 -10.31 5.02
C VAL A 230 8.99 -9.30 4.33
N LEU A 231 8.47 -8.13 3.97
CA LEU A 231 9.29 -7.09 3.37
C LEU A 231 10.35 -6.53 4.36
N TYR A 232 9.99 -6.34 5.64
CA TYR A 232 10.96 -5.98 6.68
C TYR A 232 12.03 -7.04 6.85
N TYR A 233 11.65 -8.32 6.77
CA TYR A 233 12.62 -9.41 6.83
C TYR A 233 13.57 -9.41 5.63
N ALA A 234 13.04 -9.29 4.41
CA ALA A 234 13.82 -9.21 3.18
C ALA A 234 14.79 -8.02 3.16
N ASN A 235 14.42 -6.91 3.83
CA ASN A 235 15.25 -5.71 3.94
C ASN A 235 16.62 -5.95 4.61
N LYS A 236 16.81 -7.07 5.32
CA LYS A 236 18.12 -7.49 5.84
C LYS A 236 19.14 -7.69 4.72
N TYR A 237 18.66 -8.14 3.55
CA TYR A 237 19.47 -8.53 2.39
C TYR A 237 19.39 -7.52 1.23
N ILE A 238 18.34 -6.70 1.17
CA ILE A 238 18.18 -5.64 0.19
C ILE A 238 19.12 -4.49 0.55
N LYS A 239 20.00 -4.12 -0.38
CA LYS A 239 21.05 -3.11 -0.15
C LYS A 239 20.58 -1.68 -0.37
N GLN A 240 19.68 -1.48 -1.32
CA GLN A 240 19.13 -0.19 -1.71
C GLN A 240 17.94 0.23 -0.82
N PRO A 241 17.60 1.52 -0.77
CA PRO A 241 16.40 1.99 -0.09
C PRO A 241 15.15 1.36 -0.68
N ILE A 242 14.24 0.93 0.19
CA ILE A 242 12.93 0.42 -0.21
C ILE A 242 11.80 1.22 0.41
N SER A 243 10.68 1.25 -0.28
CA SER A 243 9.42 1.81 0.21
C SER A 243 8.26 0.93 -0.23
N TYR A 244 7.12 1.08 0.42
CA TYR A 244 5.89 0.42 0.02
C TYR A 244 4.68 1.27 0.38
N ASP A 245 3.61 1.13 -0.37
CA ASP A 245 2.37 1.85 -0.13
C ASP A 245 1.24 0.96 0.38
N SER A 246 0.30 1.60 1.04
CA SER A 246 -0.98 0.99 1.41
C SER A 246 -2.06 2.05 1.60
N SER A 247 -3.28 1.70 1.19
CA SER A 247 -4.52 2.40 1.50
C SER A 247 -5.32 1.72 2.62
N SER A 248 -4.85 0.59 3.16
CA SER A 248 -5.61 -0.24 4.09
C SER A 248 -6.02 0.47 5.39
N TYR A 249 -5.30 1.49 5.79
CA TYR A 249 -5.64 2.32 6.95
C TYR A 249 -6.92 3.12 6.73
N ASP A 250 -7.19 3.53 5.48
CA ASP A 250 -8.33 4.38 5.10
C ASP A 250 -9.58 3.58 4.71
N ILE A 251 -9.42 2.36 4.22
CA ILE A 251 -10.55 1.45 3.93
C ILE A 251 -11.40 1.21 5.18
N GLY A 252 -10.79 1.27 6.35
CA GLY A 252 -11.49 1.24 7.63
C GLY A 252 -12.53 2.35 7.81
N THR A 253 -12.41 3.51 7.14
CA THR A 253 -13.39 4.60 7.29
C THR A 253 -14.76 4.25 6.77
N GLN A 254 -14.86 3.60 5.63
CA GLN A 254 -16.13 3.21 5.02
C GLN A 254 -16.90 2.22 5.92
N TYR A 255 -16.15 1.34 6.61
CA TYR A 255 -16.69 0.31 7.48
C TYR A 255 -16.51 0.61 8.97
N ARG A 256 -15.94 1.79 9.32
CA ARG A 256 -15.57 2.17 10.69
C ARG A 256 -14.77 1.09 11.41
N SER A 257 -13.91 0.40 10.68
CA SER A 257 -13.05 -0.64 11.21
C SER A 257 -11.89 0.01 11.96
N TYR A 258 -11.92 -0.10 13.27
CA TYR A 258 -10.92 0.40 14.19
C TYR A 258 -9.89 -0.69 14.49
N LEU A 259 -8.60 -0.41 14.29
CA LEU A 259 -7.52 -1.35 14.63
C LEU A 259 -7.24 -1.29 16.13
N LEU A 260 -7.26 -2.46 16.78
CA LEU A 260 -6.87 -2.52 18.19
C LEU A 260 -5.34 -2.43 18.34
N PRO A 261 -4.85 -1.64 19.30
CA PRO A 261 -3.47 -1.71 19.73
C PRO A 261 -3.10 -3.14 20.12
N PHE A 262 -1.97 -3.65 19.63
CA PHE A 262 -1.44 -5.00 19.91
C PHE A 262 -2.23 -6.20 19.33
N MET A 263 -3.33 -5.98 18.61
CA MET A 263 -4.12 -7.05 17.97
C MET A 263 -4.31 -6.74 16.48
N PHE A 264 -3.23 -6.65 15.73
CA PHE A 264 -3.16 -6.07 14.39
C PHE A 264 -4.08 -6.69 13.34
N ASN A 265 -4.54 -7.91 13.56
CA ASN A 265 -5.48 -8.58 12.63
C ASN A 265 -6.93 -8.47 13.05
N LYS A 266 -7.19 -8.06 14.29
CA LYS A 266 -8.56 -7.93 14.77
C LYS A 266 -9.05 -6.51 14.50
N LYS A 267 -9.78 -6.35 13.41
CA LYS A 267 -10.52 -5.12 13.12
C LYS A 267 -11.79 -5.13 13.95
N ILE A 268 -12.01 -4.08 14.71
CA ILE A 268 -13.24 -3.89 15.45
C ILE A 268 -14.05 -2.79 14.77
N ARG A 269 -15.32 -3.09 14.53
CA ARG A 269 -16.28 -2.12 14.02
C ARG A 269 -16.59 -1.11 15.11
N PHE A 270 -16.44 0.15 14.78
CA PHE A 270 -16.72 1.24 15.69
C PHE A 270 -18.17 1.67 15.54
N VAL A 271 -18.99 1.51 16.57
CA VAL A 271 -20.41 1.88 16.55
C VAL A 271 -20.67 2.97 17.59
N SER A 272 -21.36 4.04 17.19
CA SER A 272 -21.84 5.03 18.12
C SER A 272 -23.20 4.62 18.73
N HIS A 273 -23.53 5.18 19.88
CA HIS A 273 -24.72 4.89 20.67
C HIS A 273 -26.07 4.90 19.93
N HIS A 274 -26.14 5.52 18.75
CA HIS A 274 -27.40 5.79 18.06
C HIS A 274 -27.73 4.84 16.91
N ASN A 275 -26.86 3.90 16.54
CA ASN A 275 -27.05 3.04 15.36
C ASN A 275 -27.00 1.53 15.66
N LEU A 276 -27.43 1.10 16.81
CA LEU A 276 -27.45 -0.33 17.17
C LEU A 276 -28.51 -1.16 16.38
N GLY A 277 -29.30 -0.54 15.51
CA GLY A 277 -30.46 -1.23 14.91
C GLY A 277 -30.22 -1.86 13.53
N GLU A 278 -29.38 -1.33 12.68
CA GLU A 278 -29.32 -1.76 11.26
C GLU A 278 -28.10 -2.56 10.84
N ASP A 279 -27.03 -2.57 11.63
CA ASP A 279 -25.77 -3.24 11.28
C ASP A 279 -25.43 -4.46 12.18
N SER A 280 -26.36 -4.95 12.96
CA SER A 280 -26.19 -6.02 13.94
C SER A 280 -25.91 -7.40 13.32
N GLU A 281 -26.12 -7.59 12.02
CA GLU A 281 -25.96 -8.89 11.37
C GLU A 281 -24.47 -9.27 11.09
N VAL A 282 -23.53 -8.33 11.22
CA VAL A 282 -22.14 -8.54 10.76
C VAL A 282 -21.10 -8.54 11.88
N CYS A 283 -21.44 -8.12 13.10
CA CYS A 283 -20.51 -8.08 14.23
C CYS A 283 -21.10 -8.74 15.48
N ASN A 284 -20.30 -9.58 16.16
CA ASN A 284 -20.62 -9.99 17.53
C ASN A 284 -20.56 -8.75 18.42
N GLU A 285 -21.48 -8.65 19.40
CA GLU A 285 -21.49 -7.55 20.39
C GLU A 285 -20.12 -7.33 21.07
N ASN A 286 -19.33 -8.40 21.22
CA ASN A 286 -17.97 -8.34 21.77
C ASN A 286 -16.95 -7.68 20.86
N ASP A 287 -17.28 -7.40 19.60
CA ASP A 287 -16.40 -6.77 18.62
C ASP A 287 -16.69 -5.26 18.44
N ILE A 288 -17.56 -4.69 19.29
CA ILE A 288 -17.98 -3.29 19.25
C ILE A 288 -17.17 -2.49 20.28
N ILE A 289 -16.57 -1.38 19.85
CA ILE A 289 -15.95 -0.38 20.73
C ILE A 289 -16.81 0.88 20.69
N HIS A 290 -17.23 1.34 21.86
CA HIS A 290 -17.92 2.60 22.01
C HIS A 290 -16.93 3.78 21.96
N ILE A 291 -17.38 4.93 21.38
CA ILE A 291 -16.53 6.13 21.22
C ILE A 291 -15.96 6.59 22.56
N GLU A 292 -16.74 6.55 23.61
CA GLU A 292 -16.38 6.93 24.98
C GLU A 292 -15.29 6.05 25.61
N ASP A 293 -15.07 4.84 25.08
CA ASP A 293 -14.07 3.90 25.57
C ASP A 293 -12.75 3.93 24.80
N VAL A 294 -12.72 4.64 23.67
CA VAL A 294 -11.56 4.66 22.78
C VAL A 294 -10.29 5.15 23.47
N SER A 295 -10.38 6.19 24.31
CA SER A 295 -9.20 6.70 25.04
C SER A 295 -8.70 5.76 26.14
N LYS A 296 -9.53 4.84 26.61
CA LYS A 296 -9.10 3.79 27.56
C LYS A 296 -8.27 2.71 26.86
N ILE A 297 -8.45 2.58 25.53
CA ILE A 297 -7.83 1.56 24.68
C ILE A 297 -6.57 2.10 24.00
N CYS A 298 -6.60 3.37 23.55
CA CYS A 298 -5.50 3.99 22.80
C CYS A 298 -5.32 5.46 23.17
N ASP A 299 -4.08 5.87 23.37
CA ASP A 299 -3.68 7.23 23.74
C ASP A 299 -3.21 8.10 22.57
N CYS A 300 -3.37 7.64 21.32
CA CYS A 300 -2.95 8.42 20.15
C CYS A 300 -3.78 9.71 19.99
N ASP A 301 -3.25 10.67 19.23
CA ASP A 301 -3.88 11.98 19.07
C ASP A 301 -5.29 11.89 18.46
N ALA A 302 -5.52 10.93 17.54
CA ALA A 302 -6.84 10.71 16.97
C ALA A 302 -7.84 10.21 18.03
N CYS A 303 -7.43 9.28 18.90
CA CYS A 303 -8.29 8.74 19.97
C CYS A 303 -8.61 9.81 21.04
N LYS A 304 -7.61 10.61 21.43
CA LYS A 304 -7.83 11.75 22.32
C LYS A 304 -8.82 12.77 21.71
N ALA A 305 -8.72 13.00 20.41
CA ALA A 305 -9.62 13.88 19.70
C ALA A 305 -11.05 13.32 19.65
N MET A 306 -11.23 12.02 19.41
CA MET A 306 -12.55 11.36 19.43
C MET A 306 -13.29 11.55 20.76
N ASN A 307 -12.60 11.41 21.89
CA ASN A 307 -13.20 11.55 23.22
C ASN A 307 -13.64 12.98 23.58
N ASN A 308 -12.99 13.97 23.00
CA ASN A 308 -13.20 15.36 23.40
C ASN A 308 -14.28 16.08 22.59
N THR A 309 -14.93 15.40 21.64
CA THR A 309 -15.80 16.09 20.67
C THR A 309 -17.21 15.50 20.69
N LYS A 310 -18.14 16.19 21.34
CA LYS A 310 -19.58 15.83 21.37
C LYS A 310 -20.22 15.76 19.98
N GLU A 311 -19.68 16.49 19.01
CA GLU A 311 -20.13 16.50 17.60
C GLU A 311 -19.86 15.18 16.86
N LEU A 312 -19.04 14.29 17.44
CA LEU A 312 -18.71 12.98 16.85
C LEU A 312 -19.68 11.86 17.24
N ILE A 313 -20.70 12.17 18.05
CA ILE A 313 -21.72 11.21 18.49
C ILE A 313 -22.57 10.73 17.31
N ASP A 314 -22.64 11.51 16.23
CA ASP A 314 -23.27 11.06 14.98
C ASP A 314 -22.35 10.06 14.28
N ALA A 315 -22.84 8.82 14.23
CA ALA A 315 -22.15 7.71 13.60
C ALA A 315 -21.80 7.94 12.12
N ASN A 316 -22.52 8.80 11.42
CA ASN A 316 -22.31 9.15 10.02
C ASN A 316 -21.36 10.35 9.84
N SER A 317 -20.80 10.87 10.93
CA SER A 317 -19.89 12.02 10.85
C SER A 317 -18.65 11.70 10.00
N PRO A 318 -18.38 12.46 8.94
CA PRO A 318 -17.12 12.32 8.18
C PRO A 318 -15.89 12.54 9.05
N LYS A 319 -15.99 13.35 10.12
CA LYS A 319 -14.92 13.56 11.09
C LYS A 319 -14.55 12.27 11.81
N LEU A 320 -15.54 11.49 12.26
CA LEU A 320 -15.32 10.22 12.94
C LEU A 320 -14.58 9.24 12.03
N GLY A 321 -15.06 9.05 10.80
CA GLY A 321 -14.42 8.21 9.82
C GLY A 321 -12.95 8.60 9.60
N SER A 322 -12.68 9.88 9.43
CA SER A 322 -11.31 10.37 9.22
C SER A 322 -10.42 10.23 10.46
N LEU A 323 -10.97 10.37 11.67
CA LEU A 323 -10.23 10.10 12.91
C LEU A 323 -9.90 8.61 13.08
N VAL A 324 -10.82 7.71 12.70
CA VAL A 324 -10.56 6.26 12.68
C VAL A 324 -9.44 5.92 11.68
N SER A 325 -9.47 6.50 10.47
CA SER A 325 -8.37 6.34 9.51
C SER A 325 -7.04 6.84 10.05
N LEU A 326 -7.04 8.01 10.68
CA LEU A 326 -5.83 8.58 11.25
C LEU A 326 -5.29 7.72 12.40
N HIS A 327 -6.18 7.19 13.27
CA HIS A 327 -5.79 6.21 14.29
C HIS A 327 -5.16 4.97 13.67
N ASN A 328 -5.80 4.38 12.67
CA ASN A 328 -5.32 3.19 11.98
C ASN A 328 -3.94 3.44 11.34
N LEU A 329 -3.72 4.63 10.76
CA LEU A 329 -2.41 5.02 10.23
C LEU A 329 -1.36 5.09 11.32
N ILE A 330 -1.65 5.81 12.42
CA ILE A 330 -0.72 5.96 13.55
C ILE A 330 -0.34 4.58 14.11
N LEU A 331 -1.33 3.70 14.25
CA LEU A 331 -1.08 2.35 14.74
C LEU A 331 -0.23 1.53 13.78
N ASN A 332 -0.52 1.58 12.47
CA ASN A 332 0.31 0.92 11.45
C ASN A 332 1.77 1.39 11.52
N LEU A 333 2.01 2.70 11.71
CA LEU A 333 3.36 3.24 11.86
C LEU A 333 4.05 2.72 13.12
N LYS A 334 3.36 2.68 14.26
CA LYS A 334 3.90 2.12 15.52
C LYS A 334 4.24 0.63 15.38
N VAL A 335 3.39 -0.14 14.70
CA VAL A 335 3.65 -1.57 14.43
C VAL A 335 4.86 -1.75 13.54
N ASN A 336 4.92 -0.97 12.47
CA ASN A 336 6.05 -1.02 11.54
C ASN A 336 7.38 -0.72 12.26
N GLU A 337 7.40 0.30 13.11
CA GLU A 337 8.54 0.62 13.94
C GLU A 337 8.90 -0.53 14.89
N TYR A 338 7.91 -1.08 15.59
CA TYR A 338 8.12 -2.21 16.48
C TYR A 338 8.72 -3.43 15.76
N VAL A 339 8.15 -3.81 14.61
CA VAL A 339 8.64 -4.94 13.80
C VAL A 339 10.07 -4.68 13.33
N GLN A 340 10.38 -3.48 12.85
CA GLN A 340 11.75 -3.13 12.44
C GLN A 340 12.75 -3.30 13.59
N ASN A 341 12.35 -2.98 14.82
CA ASN A 341 13.21 -3.12 16.00
C ASN A 341 13.47 -4.58 16.41
N ILE A 342 12.54 -5.49 16.13
CA ILE A 342 12.66 -6.91 16.51
C ILE A 342 13.09 -7.82 15.35
N ILE A 343 13.05 -7.38 14.11
CA ILE A 343 13.19 -8.21 12.91
C ILE A 343 14.52 -8.99 12.85
N ASN A 344 15.57 -8.43 13.42
CA ASN A 344 16.89 -9.05 13.49
C ASN A 344 17.04 -10.06 14.66
N ASN A 345 16.04 -10.19 15.51
CA ASN A 345 16.03 -11.17 16.59
C ASN A 345 15.09 -12.34 16.20
N PRO A 346 15.63 -13.52 15.84
CA PRO A 346 14.83 -14.65 15.34
C PRO A 346 13.78 -15.14 16.33
N TYR A 347 14.07 -15.08 17.62
CA TYR A 347 13.13 -15.48 18.66
C TYR A 347 11.96 -14.51 18.77
N LYS A 348 12.25 -13.20 18.91
CA LYS A 348 11.23 -12.17 19.07
C LYS A 348 10.30 -12.06 17.87
N ILE A 349 10.84 -12.14 16.64
CA ILE A 349 10.01 -12.05 15.45
C ILE A 349 9.12 -13.29 15.26
N LYS A 350 9.63 -14.47 15.61
CA LYS A 350 8.83 -15.70 15.60
C LYS A 350 7.72 -15.67 16.64
N GLU A 351 8.03 -15.21 17.85
CA GLU A 351 7.03 -14.99 18.92
C GLU A 351 5.96 -14.01 18.48
N PHE A 352 6.34 -12.86 17.91
CA PHE A 352 5.40 -11.87 17.37
C PHE A 352 4.50 -12.46 16.29
N VAL A 353 5.06 -13.21 15.34
CA VAL A 353 4.30 -13.85 14.26
C VAL A 353 3.30 -14.85 14.83
N ASN A 354 3.74 -15.74 15.71
CA ASN A 354 2.86 -16.77 16.30
C ASN A 354 1.77 -16.20 17.19
N PHE A 355 2.04 -15.06 17.86
CA PHE A 355 1.06 -14.41 18.73
C PHE A 355 -0.02 -13.64 17.95
N ASN A 356 0.36 -13.01 16.83
CA ASN A 356 -0.52 -12.05 16.13
C ASN A 356 -1.26 -12.64 14.93
N PHE A 357 -0.90 -13.84 14.48
CA PHE A 357 -1.50 -14.42 13.27
C PHE A 357 -2.04 -15.82 13.54
N GLU A 358 -3.11 -16.18 12.83
CA GLU A 358 -3.63 -17.54 12.82
C GLU A 358 -2.53 -18.54 12.41
N PRO A 359 -2.50 -19.77 12.98
CA PRO A 359 -1.40 -20.71 12.80
C PRO A 359 -1.01 -20.96 11.34
N SER A 360 -1.99 -21.07 10.43
CA SER A 360 -1.74 -21.28 9.00
C SER A 360 -1.05 -20.09 8.34
N LEU A 361 -1.43 -18.87 8.69
CA LEU A 361 -0.82 -17.65 8.18
C LEU A 361 0.55 -17.41 8.83
N ALA A 362 0.68 -17.66 10.12
CA ALA A 362 1.95 -17.60 10.83
C ALA A 362 2.99 -18.52 10.19
N GLN A 363 2.61 -19.77 9.87
CA GLN A 363 3.50 -20.70 9.19
C GLN A 363 3.91 -20.21 7.80
N LYS A 364 2.99 -19.62 7.01
CA LYS A 364 3.33 -19.03 5.70
C LYS A 364 4.31 -17.86 5.81
N ILE A 365 4.18 -17.03 6.86
CA ILE A 365 5.14 -15.94 7.12
C ILE A 365 6.52 -16.51 7.45
N LEU A 366 6.60 -17.52 8.32
CA LEU A 366 7.86 -18.15 8.70
C LEU A 366 8.51 -18.88 7.52
N ASN A 367 7.73 -19.55 6.69
CA ASN A 367 8.20 -20.18 5.46
C ASN A 367 8.72 -19.14 4.45
N ALA A 368 8.09 -17.96 4.38
CA ALA A 368 8.57 -16.85 3.58
C ALA A 368 9.96 -16.36 4.05
N PHE A 369 10.22 -16.31 5.36
CA PHE A 369 11.53 -15.99 5.90
C PHE A 369 12.57 -17.02 5.53
N ASP A 370 12.25 -18.32 5.74
CA ASP A 370 13.15 -19.43 5.38
C ASP A 370 13.46 -19.46 3.87
N MET A 371 12.48 -19.18 3.03
CA MET A 371 12.66 -19.10 1.59
C MET A 371 13.62 -17.97 1.20
N ILE A 372 13.54 -16.80 1.85
CA ILE A 372 14.47 -15.70 1.63
C ILE A 372 15.87 -16.08 2.08
N ASP A 373 16.04 -16.62 3.30
CA ASP A 373 17.34 -17.04 3.83
C ASP A 373 17.98 -18.09 2.92
N LEU A 374 17.18 -19.09 2.51
CA LEU A 374 17.63 -20.17 1.63
C LEU A 374 18.07 -19.65 0.24
N SER A 375 17.43 -18.58 -0.25
CA SER A 375 17.82 -17.94 -1.51
C SER A 375 19.20 -17.28 -1.44
N ILE A 376 19.58 -16.82 -0.26
CA ILE A 376 20.94 -16.25 -0.02
C ILE A 376 21.97 -17.35 0.12
N GLU A 377 21.62 -18.46 0.80
CA GLU A 377 22.56 -19.54 1.09
C GLU A 377 22.80 -20.47 -0.12
N LYS A 378 21.73 -20.80 -0.87
CA LYS A 378 21.74 -21.84 -1.93
C LYS A 378 21.32 -21.32 -3.30
N GLY A 379 21.02 -20.05 -3.41
CA GLY A 379 20.55 -19.42 -4.64
C GLY A 379 19.03 -19.41 -4.80
N ALA A 380 18.55 -18.45 -5.61
CA ALA A 380 17.12 -18.24 -5.83
C ALA A 380 16.42 -19.45 -6.42
N GLU A 381 17.01 -20.10 -7.42
CA GLU A 381 16.40 -21.25 -8.09
C GLU A 381 16.11 -22.40 -7.13
N TYR A 382 17.06 -22.72 -6.25
CA TYR A 382 16.87 -23.76 -5.23
C TYR A 382 15.75 -23.41 -4.25
N ALA A 383 15.74 -22.18 -3.73
CA ALA A 383 14.73 -21.73 -2.79
C ALA A 383 13.31 -21.75 -3.41
N LEU A 384 13.17 -21.24 -4.62
CA LEU A 384 11.92 -21.20 -5.36
C LEU A 384 11.42 -22.64 -5.68
N HIS A 385 12.32 -23.54 -6.05
CA HIS A 385 11.96 -24.94 -6.30
C HIS A 385 11.46 -25.64 -5.03
N LYS A 386 12.15 -25.45 -3.88
CA LYS A 386 11.75 -26.05 -2.59
C LYS A 386 10.35 -25.65 -2.16
N TYR A 387 9.98 -24.37 -2.35
CA TYR A 387 8.70 -23.82 -1.92
C TYR A 387 7.65 -23.72 -3.04
N LYS A 388 7.89 -24.36 -4.19
CA LYS A 388 7.03 -24.28 -5.37
C LYS A 388 5.56 -24.57 -5.06
N ASP A 389 5.28 -25.62 -4.30
CA ASP A 389 3.92 -26.04 -3.99
C ASP A 389 3.20 -25.09 -3.02
N GLU A 390 3.95 -24.41 -2.13
CA GLU A 390 3.41 -23.42 -1.21
C GLU A 390 3.18 -22.04 -1.87
N MET A 391 3.96 -21.74 -2.90
CA MET A 391 3.76 -20.57 -3.75
C MET A 391 2.66 -20.77 -4.77
N GLN A 392 2.33 -22.02 -5.13
CA GLN A 392 1.26 -22.29 -6.06
C GLN A 392 -0.04 -21.67 -5.56
N LEU A 393 -0.46 -20.72 -6.36
CA LEU A 393 -1.70 -20.00 -6.32
C LEU A 393 -2.83 -20.99 -6.54
N ASN A 394 -3.17 -21.71 -5.50
CA ASN A 394 -4.36 -22.52 -5.41
C ASN A 394 -4.43 -23.96 -5.81
N LYS A 395 -4.82 -24.63 -4.82
CA LYS A 395 -6.09 -25.36 -4.92
C LYS A 395 -7.03 -24.65 -3.94
N SER A 396 -8.14 -24.17 -4.44
CA SER A 396 -9.22 -23.46 -3.77
C SER A 396 -9.46 -23.91 -2.33
N THR A 397 -9.06 -23.12 -1.38
CA THR A 397 -9.65 -23.16 -0.04
C THR A 397 -10.39 -21.86 0.13
N GLY A 398 -11.70 -21.97 0.16
CA GLY A 398 -12.73 -21.03 0.56
C GLY A 398 -12.41 -19.54 0.42
N SER A 399 -13.21 -18.85 -0.37
CA SER A 399 -13.25 -17.42 -0.58
C SER A 399 -12.78 -16.60 0.63
N GLN A 400 -11.51 -16.23 0.68
CA GLN A 400 -11.17 -14.98 1.33
C GLN A 400 -11.66 -13.89 0.37
N LYS A 401 -12.80 -13.29 0.73
CA LYS A 401 -13.26 -12.07 0.08
C LYS A 401 -12.10 -11.08 0.11
N THR A 402 -11.58 -10.74 -1.05
CA THR A 402 -10.60 -9.66 -1.17
C THR A 402 -11.30 -8.36 -0.81
N ILE A 403 -10.53 -7.35 -0.40
CA ILE A 403 -11.05 -6.00 -0.07
C ILE A 403 -11.84 -5.38 -1.26
N PHE A 404 -11.76 -5.98 -2.44
CA PHE A 404 -12.46 -5.56 -3.66
C PHE A 404 -13.78 -6.33 -3.92
N ASP A 405 -14.14 -7.32 -3.10
CA ASP A 405 -15.39 -8.08 -3.24
C ASP A 405 -16.56 -7.44 -2.48
N VAL A 406 -16.43 -6.20 -2.05
CA VAL A 406 -17.49 -5.44 -1.37
C VAL A 406 -17.92 -4.31 -2.30
N HIS A 407 -19.08 -4.54 -2.93
CA HIS A 407 -19.85 -3.50 -3.65
C HIS A 407 -20.44 -2.50 -2.67
#